data_c12fd56c600d6383a4819d12c4fb7416
#
_entry.id   c12fd56c600d6383a4819d12c4fb7416
#
_cell.length_a   1.000
_cell.length_b   1.000
_cell.length_c   1.000
_cell.angle_alpha   90.00
_cell.angle_beta   90.00
_cell.angle_gamma   90.00
#
_symmetry.space_group_name_H-M   'P 1'
#
loop_
_entity.id
_entity.type
_entity.pdbx_description
1 polymer ?
#
loop_
_entity_poly.entity_id
_entity_poly.type
_entity_poly.pdbx_seq_one_letter_code
_entity_poly.pdbx_strand_id
1 'polypeptide(L)'
;FADWMRSASAEDLLNATIFFDFRALVGDVALADSLRGWLLAAAADNALFLRFMAENALRSGPPLGRIRDFVVDRESGRLDLKRDGTRPFVDAARIYALELGLPETATVERLRAAGAVLRWGAREVGALSEAFEFILQLRLRRQRVPGTPPNQVAPDELNELERAFLKESLRQARCLQDRLRGRYQL
;
A
#
# COMPACT_ATOMS: atom_id res chain seq x y z
N PHE A 1 19.24 -9.31 3.47
CA PHE A 1 18.32 -8.31 4.02
C PHE A 1 19.07 -7.08 4.51
N ALA A 2 20.13 -7.25 5.32
CA ALA A 2 20.90 -6.12 5.84
C ALA A 2 21.47 -5.22 4.72
N ASP A 3 21.94 -5.79 3.63
CA ASP A 3 22.50 -5.04 2.50
C ASP A 3 21.41 -4.23 1.77
N TRP A 4 20.22 -4.78 1.59
CA TRP A 4 19.09 -4.06 1.02
C TRP A 4 18.66 -2.84 1.84
N MET A 5 18.80 -2.91 3.16
CA MET A 5 18.50 -1.77 4.04
C MET A 5 19.60 -0.69 4.08
N ARG A 6 20.82 -1.00 3.61
CA ARG A 6 21.92 -0.02 3.51
C ARG A 6 21.95 0.71 2.18
N SER A 7 21.28 0.19 1.17
CA SER A 7 21.30 0.70 -0.19
C SER A 7 20.01 1.48 -0.51
N ALA A 8 20.19 2.56 -1.27
CA ALA A 8 19.08 3.33 -1.86
C ALA A 8 18.77 2.89 -3.30
N SER A 9 19.35 1.79 -3.78
CA SER A 9 19.12 1.33 -5.15
C SER A 9 17.66 0.91 -5.33
N ALA A 10 17.13 1.12 -6.53
CA ALA A 10 15.76 0.72 -6.85
C ALA A 10 15.56 -0.80 -6.74
N GLU A 11 16.60 -1.58 -7.03
CA GLU A 11 16.59 -3.04 -6.94
C GLU A 11 16.51 -3.50 -5.48
N ASP A 12 17.33 -2.95 -4.59
CA ASP A 12 17.33 -3.30 -3.18
C ASP A 12 16.03 -2.91 -2.48
N LEU A 13 15.49 -1.73 -2.80
CA LEU A 13 14.17 -1.31 -2.32
C LEU A 13 13.05 -2.23 -2.83
N LEU A 14 13.12 -2.68 -4.08
CA LEU A 14 12.18 -3.66 -4.63
C LEU A 14 12.29 -4.99 -3.89
N ASN A 15 13.50 -5.49 -3.68
CA ASN A 15 13.75 -6.72 -2.93
C ASN A 15 13.20 -6.61 -1.50
N ALA A 16 13.47 -5.51 -0.80
CA ALA A 16 12.90 -5.26 0.52
C ALA A 16 11.36 -5.30 0.51
N THR A 17 10.71 -4.69 -0.49
CA THR A 17 9.23 -4.69 -0.57
C THR A 17 8.64 -6.06 -0.88
N ILE A 18 9.38 -6.94 -1.54
CA ILE A 18 8.93 -8.30 -1.89
C ILE A 18 9.18 -9.27 -0.73
N PHE A 19 10.41 -9.26 -0.19
CA PHE A 19 10.88 -10.31 0.71
C PHE A 19 10.66 -10.03 2.20
N PHE A 20 10.36 -8.80 2.59
CA PHE A 20 10.14 -8.47 4.01
C PHE A 20 8.77 -8.94 4.54
N ASP A 21 7.86 -9.38 3.68
CA ASP A 21 6.56 -9.95 4.05
C ASP A 21 6.57 -11.49 4.07
N PHE A 22 7.71 -12.11 4.40
CA PHE A 22 7.81 -13.56 4.49
C PHE A 22 7.03 -14.12 5.68
N ARG A 23 6.61 -15.40 5.56
CA ARG A 23 6.05 -16.22 6.62
C ARG A 23 6.51 -17.66 6.48
N ALA A 24 6.65 -18.37 7.60
CA ALA A 24 6.88 -19.80 7.57
C ALA A 24 5.65 -20.52 6.99
N LEU A 25 5.89 -21.49 6.11
CA LEU A 25 4.85 -22.38 5.59
C LEU A 25 5.00 -23.79 6.16
N VAL A 26 6.24 -24.28 6.26
CA VAL A 26 6.61 -25.61 6.74
C VAL A 26 7.97 -25.52 7.42
N GLY A 27 8.23 -26.39 8.38
CA GLY A 27 9.52 -26.49 9.07
C GLY A 27 9.53 -25.79 10.43
N ASP A 28 10.71 -25.41 10.87
CA ASP A 28 10.89 -24.73 12.16
C ASP A 28 10.47 -23.25 12.08
N VAL A 29 9.30 -22.95 12.65
CA VAL A 29 8.72 -21.61 12.68
C VAL A 29 9.62 -20.63 13.46
N ALA A 30 10.38 -21.12 14.48
CA ALA A 30 11.24 -20.26 15.28
C ALA A 30 12.33 -19.57 14.48
N LEU A 31 12.81 -20.18 13.38
CA LEU A 31 13.77 -19.54 12.46
C LEU A 31 13.17 -18.31 11.76
N ALA A 32 11.93 -18.43 11.29
CA ALA A 32 11.24 -17.34 10.65
C ALA A 32 10.89 -16.22 11.64
N ASP A 33 10.47 -16.57 12.85
CA ASP A 33 10.14 -15.61 13.91
C ASP A 33 11.39 -14.85 14.38
N SER A 34 12.52 -15.54 14.55
CA SER A 34 13.80 -14.92 14.87
C SER A 34 14.24 -13.93 13.80
N LEU A 35 14.19 -14.32 12.51
CA LEU A 35 14.52 -13.44 11.40
C LEU A 35 13.58 -12.24 11.30
N ARG A 36 12.28 -12.45 11.55
CA ARG A 36 11.29 -11.37 11.56
C ARG A 36 11.55 -10.38 12.69
N GLY A 37 11.82 -10.85 13.90
CA GLY A 37 12.16 -9.99 15.03
C GLY A 37 13.39 -9.13 14.75
N TRP A 38 14.45 -9.74 14.23
CA TRP A 38 15.65 -9.00 13.80
C TRP A 38 15.33 -7.97 12.71
N LEU A 39 14.54 -8.36 11.68
CA LEU A 39 14.18 -7.47 10.57
C LEU A 39 13.41 -6.24 11.06
N LEU A 40 12.40 -6.43 11.92
CA LEU A 40 11.59 -5.33 12.45
C LEU A 40 12.44 -4.37 13.27
N ALA A 41 13.32 -4.88 14.15
CA ALA A 41 14.23 -4.05 14.92
C ALA A 41 15.19 -3.27 14.02
N ALA A 42 15.83 -3.95 13.07
CA ALA A 42 16.80 -3.34 12.16
C ALA A 42 16.16 -2.30 11.21
N ALA A 43 14.89 -2.50 10.79
CA ALA A 43 14.17 -1.55 9.96
C ALA A 43 13.72 -0.32 10.78
N ALA A 44 13.22 -0.52 12.00
CA ALA A 44 12.77 0.56 12.88
C ALA A 44 13.91 1.52 13.23
N ASP A 45 15.12 1.01 13.41
CA ASP A 45 16.33 1.80 13.71
C ASP A 45 16.94 2.46 12.45
N ASN A 46 16.43 2.20 11.25
CA ASN A 46 17.00 2.70 10.01
C ASN A 46 16.13 3.76 9.33
N ALA A 47 16.15 4.98 9.87
CA ALA A 47 15.38 6.11 9.37
C ALA A 47 15.65 6.44 7.89
N LEU A 48 16.91 6.25 7.41
CA LEU A 48 17.26 6.51 6.02
C LEU A 48 16.62 5.51 5.07
N PHE A 49 16.64 4.23 5.41
CA PHE A 49 15.96 3.18 4.66
C PHE A 49 14.45 3.43 4.57
N LEU A 50 13.81 3.74 5.71
CA LEU A 50 12.37 4.04 5.76
C LEU A 50 12.03 5.26 4.91
N ARG A 51 12.89 6.29 4.92
CA ARG A 51 12.73 7.46 4.05
C ARG A 51 12.80 7.09 2.57
N PHE A 52 13.78 6.27 2.15
CA PHE A 52 13.87 5.80 0.76
C PHE A 52 12.67 4.97 0.35
N MET A 53 12.15 4.11 1.24
CA MET A 53 10.90 3.39 0.99
C MET A 53 9.73 4.35 0.79
N ALA A 54 9.62 5.39 1.62
CA ALA A 54 8.57 6.40 1.51
C ALA A 54 8.69 7.21 0.21
N GLU A 55 9.90 7.65 -0.16
CA GLU A 55 10.16 8.31 -1.45
C GLU A 55 9.74 7.44 -2.64
N ASN A 56 10.07 6.15 -2.60
CA ASN A 56 9.67 5.21 -3.66
C ASN A 56 8.14 5.00 -3.71
N ALA A 57 7.48 4.89 -2.55
CA ALA A 57 6.03 4.75 -2.45
C ALA A 57 5.26 5.98 -2.97
N LEU A 58 5.86 7.16 -2.86
CA LEU A 58 5.27 8.44 -3.28
C LEU A 58 5.53 8.82 -4.75
N ARG A 59 6.32 8.01 -5.50
CA ARG A 59 6.57 8.26 -6.94
C ARG A 59 5.32 8.14 -7.80
N SER A 60 4.35 7.35 -7.39
CA SER A 60 3.05 7.22 -8.03
C SER A 60 1.95 7.54 -7.04
N GLY A 61 0.90 8.23 -7.49
CA GLY A 61 -0.23 8.60 -6.64
C GLY A 61 -1.56 8.20 -7.24
N PRO A 62 -2.62 8.23 -6.44
CA PRO A 62 -3.97 7.93 -6.91
C PRO A 62 -4.37 8.87 -8.06
N PRO A 63 -4.99 8.33 -9.12
CA PRO A 63 -5.25 9.03 -10.37
C PRO A 63 -6.51 9.91 -10.26
N LEU A 64 -6.45 10.92 -9.40
CA LEU A 64 -7.50 11.91 -9.19
C LEU A 64 -7.07 13.28 -9.71
N GLY A 65 -7.85 13.82 -10.64
CA GLY A 65 -7.67 15.16 -11.18
C GLY A 65 -8.33 16.24 -10.32
N ARG A 66 -7.96 17.51 -10.58
CA ARG A 66 -8.62 18.67 -9.93
C ARG A 66 -10.02 18.94 -10.50
N ILE A 67 -10.20 18.74 -11.81
CA ILE A 67 -11.43 19.08 -12.54
C ILE A 67 -12.18 17.81 -12.96
N ARG A 68 -11.47 16.75 -13.34
CA ARG A 68 -12.06 15.46 -13.68
C ARG A 68 -12.03 14.53 -12.48
N ASP A 69 -13.02 13.64 -12.42
CA ASP A 69 -13.12 12.67 -11.33
C ASP A 69 -11.93 11.72 -11.29
N PHE A 70 -11.50 11.24 -12.46
CA PHE A 70 -10.39 10.32 -12.63
C PHE A 70 -9.42 10.82 -13.70
N VAL A 71 -8.13 10.53 -13.49
CA VAL A 71 -7.10 10.65 -14.52
C VAL A 71 -6.85 9.25 -15.07
N VAL A 72 -7.37 9.00 -16.25
CA VAL A 72 -7.21 7.71 -16.94
C VAL A 72 -5.98 7.71 -17.84
N ASP A 73 -5.47 6.55 -18.13
CA ASP A 73 -4.46 6.37 -19.18
C ASP A 73 -5.00 6.86 -20.52
N ARG A 74 -4.18 7.57 -21.28
CA ARG A 74 -4.63 8.28 -22.49
C ARG A 74 -4.97 7.34 -23.64
N GLU A 75 -4.30 6.21 -23.72
CA GLU A 75 -4.48 5.25 -24.82
C GLU A 75 -5.64 4.30 -24.54
N SER A 76 -5.68 3.77 -23.31
CA SER A 76 -6.68 2.76 -22.91
C SER A 76 -7.95 3.34 -22.32
N GLY A 77 -7.95 4.59 -21.86
CA GLY A 77 -9.07 5.17 -21.08
C GLY A 77 -9.30 4.52 -19.72
N ARG A 78 -8.34 3.78 -19.18
CA ARG A 78 -8.49 2.93 -18.00
C ARG A 78 -7.65 3.38 -16.82
N LEU A 79 -8.03 2.94 -15.63
CA LEU A 79 -7.30 3.06 -14.38
C LEU A 79 -6.64 1.72 -14.04
N ASP A 80 -5.43 1.73 -13.52
CA ASP A 80 -4.78 0.55 -12.97
C ASP A 80 -5.06 0.45 -11.46
N LEU A 81 -6.02 -0.40 -11.10
CA LEU A 81 -6.44 -0.61 -9.70
C LEU A 81 -5.34 -1.23 -8.82
N LYS A 82 -4.34 -1.91 -9.40
CA LYS A 82 -3.21 -2.45 -8.66
C LYS A 82 -2.19 -1.36 -8.37
N ARG A 83 -1.68 -0.70 -9.43
CA ARG A 83 -0.62 0.30 -9.34
C ARG A 83 -1.10 1.56 -8.62
N ASP A 84 -2.28 2.07 -9.02
CA ASP A 84 -2.76 3.38 -8.62
C ASP A 84 -3.79 3.32 -7.49
N GLY A 85 -4.37 2.13 -7.26
CA GLY A 85 -5.40 1.90 -6.24
C GLY A 85 -4.86 1.23 -4.98
N THR A 86 -4.51 -0.07 -5.05
CA THR A 86 -4.14 -0.84 -3.84
C THR A 86 -2.71 -0.59 -3.39
N ARG A 87 -1.76 -0.33 -4.29
CA ARG A 87 -0.35 -0.15 -3.95
C ARG A 87 -0.09 0.98 -2.95
N PRO A 88 -0.72 2.16 -3.04
CA PRO A 88 -0.53 3.21 -2.03
C PRO A 88 -0.84 2.76 -0.60
N PHE A 89 -1.89 1.95 -0.41
CA PHE A 89 -2.23 1.39 0.91
C PHE A 89 -1.20 0.35 1.37
N VAL A 90 -0.81 -0.56 0.48
CA VAL A 90 0.14 -1.63 0.79
C VAL A 90 1.50 -1.05 1.20
N ASP A 91 2.00 -0.11 0.41
CA ASP A 91 3.31 0.50 0.65
C ASP A 91 3.31 1.33 1.94
N ALA A 92 2.31 2.18 2.15
CA ALA A 92 2.22 2.98 3.38
C ALA A 92 2.04 2.10 4.62
N ALA A 93 1.15 1.11 4.58
CA ALA A 93 0.93 0.18 5.70
C ALA A 93 2.20 -0.59 6.05
N ARG A 94 2.98 -1.02 5.04
CA ARG A 94 4.26 -1.70 5.25
C ARG A 94 5.28 -0.77 5.90
N ILE A 95 5.42 0.46 5.41
CA ILE A 95 6.38 1.44 5.94
C ILE A 95 6.06 1.75 7.39
N TYR A 96 4.80 2.02 7.73
CA TYR A 96 4.39 2.23 9.12
C TYR A 96 4.64 1.00 9.99
N ALA A 97 4.36 -0.20 9.49
CA ALA A 97 4.61 -1.42 10.26
C ALA A 97 6.10 -1.63 10.53
N LEU A 98 6.97 -1.40 9.56
CA LEU A 98 8.43 -1.50 9.74
C LEU A 98 8.95 -0.42 10.71
N GLU A 99 8.49 0.82 10.56
CA GLU A 99 8.89 1.93 11.42
C GLU A 99 8.50 1.69 12.89
N LEU A 100 7.33 1.13 13.12
CA LEU A 100 6.78 0.91 14.45
C LEU A 100 7.09 -0.48 15.02
N GLY A 101 7.85 -1.31 14.30
CA GLY A 101 8.19 -2.67 14.72
C GLY A 101 6.97 -3.61 14.84
N LEU A 102 5.94 -3.40 14.02
CA LEU A 102 4.68 -4.14 14.09
C LEU A 102 4.79 -5.48 13.36
N PRO A 103 4.34 -6.60 13.98
CA PRO A 103 4.49 -7.94 13.41
C PRO A 103 3.45 -8.28 12.34
N GLU A 104 2.39 -7.51 12.19
CA GLU A 104 1.31 -7.75 11.24
C GLU A 104 1.84 -7.77 9.80
N THR A 105 1.26 -8.66 8.96
CA THR A 105 1.63 -8.79 7.55
C THR A 105 0.53 -8.34 6.60
N ALA A 106 -0.74 -8.47 6.99
CA ALA A 106 -1.86 -8.03 6.18
C ALA A 106 -2.05 -6.51 6.25
N THR A 107 -2.37 -5.90 5.11
CA THR A 107 -2.45 -4.44 4.98
C THR A 107 -3.43 -3.80 5.96
N VAL A 108 -4.64 -4.37 6.09
CA VAL A 108 -5.68 -3.83 7.00
C VAL A 108 -5.25 -3.95 8.46
N GLU A 109 -4.64 -5.06 8.83
CA GLU A 109 -4.12 -5.29 10.19
C GLU A 109 -3.01 -4.30 10.52
N ARG A 110 -2.08 -4.06 9.59
CA ARG A 110 -1.03 -3.03 9.71
C ARG A 110 -1.61 -1.63 9.89
N LEU A 111 -2.61 -1.27 9.10
CA LEU A 111 -3.27 0.04 9.23
C LEU A 111 -3.96 0.21 10.58
N ARG A 112 -4.60 -0.84 11.09
CA ARG A 112 -5.23 -0.84 12.42
C ARG A 112 -4.19 -0.73 13.53
N ALA A 113 -3.13 -1.54 13.48
CA ALA A 113 -2.07 -1.53 14.47
C ALA A 113 -1.31 -0.20 14.48
N ALA A 114 -0.92 0.30 13.30
CA ALA A 114 -0.27 1.61 13.17
C ALA A 114 -1.19 2.75 13.65
N GLY A 115 -2.47 2.68 13.31
CA GLY A 115 -3.47 3.67 13.76
C GLY A 115 -3.61 3.70 15.28
N ALA A 116 -3.56 2.54 15.95
CA ALA A 116 -3.60 2.46 17.40
C ALA A 116 -2.37 3.12 18.04
N VAL A 117 -1.16 2.82 17.55
CA VAL A 117 0.11 3.40 18.05
C VAL A 117 0.19 4.91 17.77
N LEU A 118 -0.20 5.33 16.57
CA LEU A 118 -0.12 6.73 16.12
C LEU A 118 -1.35 7.56 16.53
N ARG A 119 -2.31 6.95 17.25
CA ARG A 119 -3.54 7.57 17.73
C ARG A 119 -4.40 8.17 16.61
N TRP A 120 -4.50 7.48 15.49
CA TRP A 120 -5.44 7.86 14.44
C TRP A 120 -6.88 7.64 14.90
N GLY A 121 -7.81 8.44 14.37
CA GLY A 121 -9.21 8.28 14.72
C GLY A 121 -9.78 6.93 14.23
N ALA A 122 -10.61 6.27 15.03
CA ALA A 122 -11.20 4.97 14.66
C ALA A 122 -11.99 5.03 13.33
N ARG A 123 -12.68 6.15 13.08
CA ARG A 123 -13.39 6.37 11.81
C ARG A 123 -12.44 6.47 10.62
N GLU A 124 -11.29 7.07 10.82
CA GLU A 124 -10.27 7.21 9.78
C GLU A 124 -9.67 5.85 9.42
N VAL A 125 -9.26 5.06 10.42
CA VAL A 125 -8.74 3.71 10.20
C VAL A 125 -9.79 2.82 9.53
N GLY A 126 -11.06 2.95 9.92
CA GLY A 126 -12.20 2.30 9.26
C GLY A 126 -12.28 2.67 7.78
N ALA A 127 -12.29 3.97 7.46
CA ALA A 127 -12.38 4.46 6.09
C ALA A 127 -11.20 3.99 5.21
N LEU A 128 -9.96 3.97 5.74
CA LEU A 128 -8.78 3.44 5.04
C LEU A 128 -8.93 1.94 4.75
N SER A 129 -9.43 1.16 5.72
CA SER A 129 -9.63 -0.28 5.57
C SER A 129 -10.70 -0.59 4.53
N GLU A 130 -11.86 0.04 4.63
CA GLU A 130 -12.98 -0.13 3.70
C GLU A 130 -12.61 0.30 2.27
N ALA A 131 -11.87 1.40 2.13
CA ALA A 131 -11.38 1.88 0.84
C ALA A 131 -10.45 0.85 0.17
N PHE A 132 -9.50 0.30 0.91
CA PHE A 132 -8.60 -0.73 0.42
C PHE A 132 -9.35 -2.00 0.01
N GLU A 133 -10.26 -2.48 0.86
CA GLU A 133 -11.08 -3.68 0.61
C GLU A 133 -11.98 -3.50 -0.61
N PHE A 134 -12.60 -2.33 -0.78
CA PHE A 134 -13.42 -2.03 -1.96
C PHE A 134 -12.61 -2.14 -3.25
N ILE A 135 -11.41 -1.54 -3.30
CA ILE A 135 -10.55 -1.64 -4.50
C ILE A 135 -10.12 -3.08 -4.76
N LEU A 136 -9.81 -3.86 -3.71
CA LEU A 136 -9.50 -5.29 -3.85
C LEU A 136 -10.67 -6.08 -4.43
N GLN A 137 -11.88 -5.87 -3.94
CA GLN A 137 -13.08 -6.52 -4.45
C GLN A 137 -13.35 -6.15 -5.92
N LEU A 138 -13.18 -4.89 -6.27
CA LEU A 138 -13.32 -4.44 -7.65
C LEU A 138 -12.29 -5.13 -8.56
N ARG A 139 -11.02 -5.22 -8.13
CA ARG A 139 -9.97 -5.96 -8.86
C ARG A 139 -10.33 -7.44 -9.05
N LEU A 140 -10.76 -8.13 -7.98
CA LEU A 140 -11.14 -9.54 -8.04
C LEU A 140 -12.31 -9.78 -9.01
N ARG A 141 -13.29 -8.88 -9.02
CA ARG A 141 -14.39 -8.95 -10.00
C ARG A 141 -13.88 -8.81 -11.43
N ARG A 142 -12.98 -7.86 -11.69
CA ARG A 142 -12.38 -7.66 -13.03
C ARG A 142 -11.57 -8.86 -13.50
N GLN A 143 -10.81 -9.51 -12.62
CA GLN A 143 -10.03 -10.69 -12.95
C GLN A 143 -10.88 -11.90 -13.40
N ARG A 144 -12.17 -11.91 -13.05
CA ARG A 144 -13.11 -12.97 -13.46
C ARG A 144 -13.77 -12.72 -14.81
N VAL A 145 -13.59 -11.55 -15.41
CA VAL A 145 -14.19 -11.21 -16.71
C VAL A 145 -13.21 -11.55 -17.82
N PRO A 146 -13.50 -12.56 -18.65
CA PRO A 146 -12.63 -12.96 -19.76
C PRO A 146 -12.38 -11.81 -20.74
N GLY A 147 -11.15 -11.74 -21.28
CA GLY A 147 -10.79 -10.73 -22.29
C GLY A 147 -10.59 -9.31 -21.78
N THR A 148 -10.71 -9.07 -20.47
CA THR A 148 -10.40 -7.77 -19.87
C THR A 148 -9.05 -7.74 -19.18
N PRO A 149 -8.28 -6.63 -19.21
CA PRO A 149 -7.06 -6.52 -18.45
C PRO A 149 -7.32 -6.68 -16.94
N PRO A 150 -6.65 -7.60 -16.23
CA PRO A 150 -7.06 -8.10 -14.92
C PRO A 150 -7.03 -7.06 -13.78
N ASN A 151 -6.27 -5.97 -13.95
CA ASN A 151 -6.17 -4.91 -12.93
C ASN A 151 -6.73 -3.58 -13.41
N GLN A 152 -7.32 -3.53 -14.60
CA GLN A 152 -7.75 -2.28 -15.20
C GLN A 152 -9.27 -2.15 -15.22
N VAL A 153 -9.75 -0.92 -15.06
CA VAL A 153 -11.17 -0.56 -15.16
C VAL A 153 -11.32 0.77 -15.89
N ALA A 154 -12.26 0.85 -16.84
CA ALA A 154 -12.68 2.14 -17.37
C ALA A 154 -13.77 2.71 -16.44
N PRO A 155 -13.74 4.01 -16.10
CA PRO A 155 -14.76 4.61 -15.25
C PRO A 155 -16.18 4.42 -15.77
N ASP A 156 -16.36 4.36 -17.10
CA ASP A 156 -17.67 4.20 -17.74
C ASP A 156 -18.22 2.75 -17.66
N GLU A 157 -17.40 1.78 -17.26
CA GLU A 157 -17.81 0.41 -16.98
C GLU A 157 -18.38 0.24 -15.56
N LEU A 158 -18.30 1.29 -14.74
CA LEU A 158 -18.79 1.32 -13.36
C LEU A 158 -20.13 2.01 -13.29
N ASN A 159 -21.06 1.49 -12.46
CA ASN A 159 -22.26 2.23 -12.12
C ASN A 159 -21.93 3.46 -11.25
N GLU A 160 -22.89 4.37 -11.08
CA GLU A 160 -22.68 5.63 -10.35
C GLU A 160 -22.19 5.41 -8.91
N LEU A 161 -22.72 4.40 -8.23
CA LEU A 161 -22.36 4.08 -6.86
C LEU A 161 -20.92 3.54 -6.77
N GLU A 162 -20.57 2.61 -7.64
CA GLU A 162 -19.18 2.09 -7.73
C GLU A 162 -18.18 3.17 -8.07
N ARG A 163 -18.56 4.10 -8.94
CA ARG A 163 -17.77 5.28 -9.31
C ARG A 163 -17.53 6.18 -8.10
N ALA A 164 -18.56 6.46 -7.32
CA ALA A 164 -18.48 7.27 -6.11
C ALA A 164 -17.58 6.60 -5.06
N PHE A 165 -17.76 5.30 -4.83
CA PHE A 165 -16.91 4.54 -3.90
C PHE A 165 -15.46 4.46 -4.36
N LEU A 166 -15.19 4.22 -5.64
CA LEU A 166 -13.82 4.21 -6.15
C LEU A 166 -13.15 5.58 -5.99
N LYS A 167 -13.87 6.65 -6.29
CA LYS A 167 -13.37 8.02 -6.11
C LYS A 167 -13.01 8.29 -4.65
N GLU A 168 -13.87 7.92 -3.72
CA GLU A 168 -13.61 8.09 -2.29
C GLU A 168 -12.45 7.20 -1.83
N SER A 169 -12.38 5.96 -2.27
CA SER A 169 -11.28 5.06 -1.95
C SER A 169 -9.92 5.60 -2.43
N LEU A 170 -9.87 6.19 -3.61
CA LEU A 170 -8.66 6.85 -4.12
C LEU A 170 -8.31 8.14 -3.35
N ARG A 171 -9.31 8.85 -2.80
CA ARG A 171 -9.05 9.97 -1.88
C ARG A 171 -8.44 9.50 -0.58
N GLN A 172 -8.94 8.41 -0.01
CA GLN A 172 -8.34 7.80 1.18
C GLN A 172 -6.89 7.38 0.94
N ALA A 173 -6.59 6.79 -0.23
CA ALA A 173 -5.22 6.47 -0.64
C ALA A 173 -4.33 7.73 -0.69
N ARG A 174 -4.84 8.84 -1.23
CA ARG A 174 -4.13 10.13 -1.27
C ARG A 174 -3.89 10.68 0.14
N CYS A 175 -4.90 10.69 1.00
CA CYS A 175 -4.75 11.12 2.39
C CYS A 175 -3.67 10.31 3.12
N LEU A 176 -3.63 8.99 2.91
CA LEU A 176 -2.62 8.13 3.50
C LEU A 176 -1.21 8.45 2.98
N GLN A 177 -1.05 8.72 1.68
CA GLN A 177 0.21 9.18 1.10
C GLN A 177 0.62 10.57 1.61
N ASP A 178 -0.31 11.48 1.80
CA ASP A 178 -0.03 12.81 2.35
C ASP A 178 0.44 12.73 3.80
N ARG A 179 -0.12 11.81 4.60
CA ARG A 179 0.40 11.50 5.94
C ARG A 179 1.82 10.96 5.89
N LEU A 180 2.09 10.03 4.97
CA LEU A 180 3.43 9.48 4.80
C LEU A 180 4.42 10.58 4.39
N ARG A 181 4.02 11.46 3.46
CA ARG A 181 4.82 12.62 3.05
C ARG A 181 5.16 13.55 4.22
N GLY A 182 4.15 13.90 5.02
CA GLY A 182 4.35 14.73 6.21
C GLY A 182 5.27 14.08 7.24
N ARG A 183 5.16 12.76 7.44
CA ARG A 183 5.98 12.02 8.41
C ARG A 183 7.45 12.01 8.05
N TYR A 184 7.80 11.85 6.77
CA TYR A 184 9.17 11.78 6.29
C TYR A 184 9.68 13.10 5.70
N GLN A 185 8.90 14.18 5.77
CA GLN A 185 9.24 15.52 5.25
C GLN A 185 9.67 15.49 3.76
N LEU A 186 8.80 14.88 2.91
CA LEU A 186 9.00 14.68 1.47
C LEU A 186 8.12 15.59 0.62
#